data_c84636b786cf75560e489d24c34fbd54
#
_entry.id   c84636b786cf75560e489d24c34fbd54
#
_cell.length_a   1.000
_cell.length_b   1.000
_cell.length_c   1.000
_cell.angle_alpha   90.00
_cell.angle_beta   90.00
_cell.angle_gamma   90.00
#
_symmetry.space_group_name_H-M   'P 1'
#
loop_
_entity.id
_entity.type
_entity.pdbx_description
1 polymer ?
#
loop_
_entity_poly.entity_id
_entity_poly.type
_entity_poly.pdbx_seq_one_letter_code
_entity_poly.pdbx_strand_id
1 'polypeptide(L)'
;YIGHRYDDIIKIEYITNPIYDKTNNIYSLALASEVMCSEDTILMESDLILEDDMIDMLVNHPSPDLALVAKYESWMDGTMVTIDDERRIISFVSKQAFNYDEADRYFKTVNVYKFSKEFSKHQYVPFLEAYCKVLGNNEYYEQVLNVLTKLGNTTLRALPVSGVKWYELDDVQDLDIASTLFAPSETKFQEFRKRYGGFWRFPQLLDFCYLVNPFFPTRRMKDEMKSNYDVLLQNYPSGMYVNSLLAGKYFGVRQANIVVGNGAAELIKVVMEEHVNGRVGVIYPTFDEYPNRLRQEQIVAYIPDNRDFAYTADDLMNYYCDKQLGMLMIVNPDNPSGHFMPICDVLRLADWCEKQGIRLLVDESFVDFTEGYEDNSLLHNDILDSHPHMMVMKSISKSYGVPGLRLGVLASADETLIGK
;
A
#
# COMPACT_ATOMS: atom_id res chain seq x y z
N TYR A 1 -2.18 16.73 29.97
CA TYR A 1 -2.98 17.14 28.82
C TYR A 1 -4.47 17.17 29.13
N ILE A 2 -4.99 16.19 29.87
CA ILE A 2 -6.40 16.12 30.27
C ILE A 2 -6.68 17.22 31.30
N GLY A 3 -5.87 17.30 32.37
CA GLY A 3 -5.99 18.28 33.43
C GLY A 3 -7.42 18.33 33.98
N HIS A 4 -7.98 19.52 34.09
CA HIS A 4 -9.34 19.75 34.60
C HIS A 4 -10.38 19.93 33.48
N ARG A 5 -10.06 19.57 32.23
CA ARG A 5 -10.92 19.83 31.08
C ARG A 5 -12.29 19.16 31.14
N TYR A 6 -12.36 18.03 31.84
CA TYR A 6 -13.56 17.17 31.89
C TYR A 6 -14.16 17.02 33.28
N ASP A 7 -13.69 17.81 34.29
CA ASP A 7 -14.15 17.68 35.68
C ASP A 7 -15.66 17.87 35.85
N ASP A 8 -16.29 18.66 34.96
CA ASP A 8 -17.75 18.87 34.96
C ASP A 8 -18.55 17.70 34.36
N ILE A 9 -17.87 16.77 33.69
CA ILE A 9 -18.49 15.66 32.96
C ILE A 9 -18.23 14.33 33.67
N ILE A 10 -16.98 14.12 34.13
CA ILE A 10 -16.54 12.86 34.68
C ILE A 10 -15.53 13.11 35.83
N LYS A 11 -15.64 12.32 36.92
CA LYS A 11 -14.63 12.31 37.95
C LYS A 11 -13.34 11.68 37.43
N ILE A 12 -12.22 12.43 37.47
CA ILE A 12 -10.90 11.95 37.06
C ILE A 12 -10.03 11.80 38.29
N GLU A 13 -9.40 10.65 38.44
CA GLU A 13 -8.43 10.34 39.47
C GLU A 13 -7.08 9.96 38.84
N TYR A 14 -6.01 10.62 39.29
CA TYR A 14 -4.68 10.41 38.72
C TYR A 14 -3.85 9.54 39.67
N ILE A 15 -3.42 8.36 39.16
CA ILE A 15 -2.49 7.47 39.87
C ILE A 15 -1.11 7.63 39.22
N THR A 16 -0.16 8.16 39.99
CA THR A 16 1.18 8.46 39.44
C THR A 16 2.11 7.28 39.66
N ASN A 17 2.79 6.85 38.61
CA ASN A 17 3.92 5.94 38.66
C ASN A 17 5.22 6.76 38.81
N PRO A 18 5.86 6.81 40.01
CA PRO A 18 7.03 7.65 40.26
C PRO A 18 8.33 7.11 39.60
N ILE A 19 8.30 5.89 39.09
CA ILE A 19 9.44 5.21 38.48
C ILE A 19 9.12 4.71 37.09
N TYR A 20 8.26 5.44 36.34
CA TYR A 20 7.77 5.06 35.01
C TYR A 20 8.91 4.83 34.01
N ASP A 21 10.04 5.54 34.18
CA ASP A 21 11.25 5.43 33.37
C ASP A 21 12.03 4.11 33.56
N LYS A 22 11.68 3.32 34.58
CA LYS A 22 12.34 2.06 34.96
C LYS A 22 11.40 0.86 34.94
N THR A 23 10.13 1.08 34.63
CA THR A 23 9.09 0.06 34.66
C THR A 23 8.30 0.08 33.36
N ASN A 24 7.60 -1.01 33.06
CA ASN A 24 6.64 -1.08 31.97
C ASN A 24 5.21 -0.92 32.50
N ASN A 25 4.21 -1.06 31.62
CA ASN A 25 2.80 -0.83 31.90
C ASN A 25 2.22 -1.74 33.01
N ILE A 26 2.80 -2.92 33.24
CA ILE A 26 2.40 -3.83 34.33
C ILE A 26 2.43 -3.15 35.71
N TYR A 27 3.46 -2.34 35.99
CA TYR A 27 3.58 -1.67 37.26
C TYR A 27 2.60 -0.50 37.41
N SER A 28 2.40 0.26 36.36
CA SER A 28 1.39 1.33 36.33
C SER A 28 0.00 0.77 36.60
N LEU A 29 -0.33 -0.40 36.03
CA LEU A 29 -1.60 -1.07 36.28
C LEU A 29 -1.69 -1.64 37.70
N ALA A 30 -0.59 -2.16 38.23
CA ALA A 30 -0.54 -2.65 39.64
C ALA A 30 -0.85 -1.55 40.65
N LEU A 31 -0.48 -0.30 40.40
CA LEU A 31 -0.83 0.84 41.24
C LEU A 31 -2.35 1.13 41.27
N ALA A 32 -3.09 0.70 40.22
CA ALA A 32 -4.54 0.83 40.15
C ALA A 32 -5.32 -0.38 40.71
N SER A 33 -4.64 -1.35 41.31
CA SER A 33 -5.23 -2.62 41.78
C SER A 33 -6.44 -2.42 42.71
N GLU A 34 -6.40 -1.42 43.61
CA GLU A 34 -7.48 -1.13 44.57
C GLU A 34 -8.78 -0.74 43.80
N VAL A 35 -8.65 0.12 42.79
CA VAL A 35 -9.78 0.55 41.95
C VAL A 35 -10.34 -0.65 41.18
N MET A 36 -9.49 -1.46 40.54
CA MET A 36 -9.90 -2.65 39.81
C MET A 36 -10.62 -3.69 40.67
N CYS A 37 -10.30 -3.78 41.95
CA CYS A 37 -10.97 -4.67 42.88
C CYS A 37 -12.26 -4.11 43.47
N SER A 38 -12.56 -2.83 43.24
CA SER A 38 -13.73 -2.17 43.86
C SER A 38 -14.97 -2.23 42.97
N GLU A 39 -14.80 -2.23 41.63
CA GLU A 39 -15.90 -2.17 40.66
C GLU A 39 -15.50 -2.81 39.34
N ASP A 40 -16.47 -2.98 38.41
CA ASP A 40 -16.19 -3.41 37.03
C ASP A 40 -15.41 -2.31 36.30
N THR A 41 -14.42 -2.69 35.53
CA THR A 41 -13.50 -1.74 34.89
C THR A 41 -13.37 -1.97 33.39
N ILE A 42 -13.10 -0.88 32.68
CA ILE A 42 -12.57 -0.93 31.31
C ILE A 42 -11.13 -0.45 31.37
N LEU A 43 -10.20 -1.32 31.01
CA LEU A 43 -8.80 -0.99 30.81
C LEU A 43 -8.60 -0.62 29.33
N MET A 44 -7.99 0.54 29.07
CA MET A 44 -7.70 1.02 27.73
C MET A 44 -6.34 1.71 27.72
N GLU A 45 -5.51 1.43 26.72
CA GLU A 45 -4.26 2.15 26.50
C GLU A 45 -4.50 3.54 25.92
N SER A 46 -3.56 4.46 26.12
CA SER A 46 -3.75 5.88 25.81
C SER A 46 -3.37 6.28 24.37
N ASP A 47 -2.79 5.37 23.62
CA ASP A 47 -2.29 5.52 22.26
C ASP A 47 -3.27 4.96 21.19
N LEU A 48 -4.52 4.80 21.59
CA LEU A 48 -5.59 4.30 20.73
C LEU A 48 -6.48 5.41 20.21
N ILE A 49 -6.83 5.33 18.92
CA ILE A 49 -7.96 6.04 18.32
C ILE A 49 -8.99 4.99 17.91
N LEU A 50 -10.22 5.17 18.35
CA LEU A 50 -11.31 4.23 18.06
C LEU A 50 -12.65 4.94 17.89
N GLU A 51 -13.57 4.31 17.17
CA GLU A 51 -14.97 4.76 17.07
C GLU A 51 -15.73 4.44 18.35
N ASP A 52 -16.66 5.32 18.75
CA ASP A 52 -17.44 5.20 19.99
C ASP A 52 -18.22 3.86 20.07
N ASP A 53 -18.68 3.35 18.93
CA ASP A 53 -19.40 2.07 18.83
C ASP A 53 -18.60 0.89 19.43
N MET A 54 -17.27 0.95 19.45
CA MET A 54 -16.45 -0.11 20.05
C MET A 54 -16.60 -0.19 21.56
N ILE A 55 -16.72 0.96 22.22
CA ILE A 55 -16.97 1.00 23.67
C ILE A 55 -18.37 0.52 23.97
N ASP A 56 -19.36 0.93 23.18
CA ASP A 56 -20.75 0.47 23.31
C ASP A 56 -20.86 -1.05 23.13
N MET A 57 -20.16 -1.63 22.14
CA MET A 57 -20.10 -3.08 21.96
C MET A 57 -19.56 -3.79 23.22
N LEU A 58 -18.51 -3.25 23.82
CA LEU A 58 -17.88 -3.83 25.00
C LEU A 58 -18.78 -3.74 26.24
N VAL A 59 -19.35 -2.54 26.49
CA VAL A 59 -20.20 -2.28 27.64
C VAL A 59 -21.48 -3.11 27.62
N ASN A 60 -22.14 -3.17 26.46
CA ASN A 60 -23.43 -3.85 26.30
C ASN A 60 -23.29 -5.37 26.13
N HIS A 61 -22.10 -5.91 25.99
CA HIS A 61 -21.92 -7.36 25.83
C HIS A 61 -22.21 -8.11 27.13
N PRO A 62 -22.93 -9.25 27.08
CA PRO A 62 -23.34 -9.98 28.28
C PRO A 62 -22.20 -10.66 29.05
N SER A 63 -21.05 -10.95 28.40
CA SER A 63 -19.90 -11.51 29.09
C SER A 63 -19.27 -10.48 30.04
N PRO A 64 -18.94 -10.88 31.28
CA PRO A 64 -18.38 -9.96 32.25
C PRO A 64 -16.92 -9.58 31.95
N ASP A 65 -16.16 -10.48 31.31
CA ASP A 65 -14.71 -10.33 31.06
C ASP A 65 -14.44 -10.49 29.58
N LEU A 66 -13.91 -9.43 28.96
CA LEU A 66 -13.72 -9.35 27.51
C LEU A 66 -12.38 -8.67 27.15
N ALA A 67 -11.79 -9.12 26.05
CA ALA A 67 -10.76 -8.42 25.32
C ALA A 67 -11.25 -8.10 23.91
N LEU A 68 -11.18 -6.84 23.49
CA LEU A 68 -11.39 -6.51 22.07
C LEU A 68 -10.22 -7.04 21.27
N VAL A 69 -10.53 -7.72 20.16
CA VAL A 69 -9.52 -8.29 19.27
C VAL A 69 -9.88 -8.03 17.82
N ALA A 70 -8.88 -7.79 16.97
CA ALA A 70 -9.04 -7.65 15.52
C ALA A 70 -8.31 -8.78 14.82
N LYS A 71 -8.85 -9.26 13.69
CA LYS A 71 -8.16 -10.23 12.85
C LYS A 71 -6.79 -9.65 12.46
N TYR A 72 -5.73 -10.46 12.59
CA TYR A 72 -4.37 -10.00 12.28
C TYR A 72 -4.26 -9.52 10.83
N GLU A 73 -3.61 -8.40 10.66
CA GLU A 73 -3.19 -7.84 9.39
C GLU A 73 -1.69 -7.52 9.45
N SER A 74 -1.00 -7.56 8.31
CA SER A 74 0.48 -7.48 8.24
C SER A 74 1.10 -6.17 8.75
N TRP A 75 0.29 -5.15 8.99
CA TRP A 75 0.73 -3.87 9.56
C TRP A 75 0.67 -3.84 11.10
N MET A 76 -0.06 -4.79 11.72
CA MET A 76 -0.26 -4.84 13.16
C MET A 76 0.97 -5.38 13.88
N ASP A 77 1.35 -4.74 14.96
CA ASP A 77 2.42 -5.16 15.85
C ASP A 77 1.87 -5.41 17.27
N GLY A 78 2.71 -5.88 18.18
CA GLY A 78 2.39 -6.10 19.60
C GLY A 78 1.84 -7.49 19.90
N THR A 79 0.99 -7.58 20.93
CA THR A 79 0.48 -8.85 21.46
C THR A 79 -0.64 -9.43 20.57
N MET A 80 -0.46 -10.68 20.18
CA MET A 80 -1.49 -11.45 19.46
C MET A 80 -2.14 -12.47 20.36
N VAL A 81 -3.34 -12.91 20.00
CA VAL A 81 -4.03 -14.02 20.66
C VAL A 81 -4.51 -15.04 19.67
N THR A 82 -4.64 -16.29 20.13
CA THR A 82 -5.42 -17.32 19.45
C THR A 82 -6.72 -17.55 20.21
N ILE A 83 -7.79 -17.84 19.50
CA ILE A 83 -9.12 -18.06 20.07
C ILE A 83 -9.69 -19.38 19.58
N ASP A 84 -10.57 -20.01 20.38
CA ASP A 84 -11.34 -21.17 19.97
C ASP A 84 -12.70 -20.79 19.35
N ASP A 85 -13.47 -21.79 18.95
CA ASP A 85 -14.78 -21.63 18.33
C ASP A 85 -15.81 -20.96 19.29
N GLU A 86 -15.57 -21.03 20.61
CA GLU A 86 -16.39 -20.39 21.63
C GLU A 86 -15.88 -18.99 22.00
N ARG A 87 -14.90 -18.47 21.25
CA ARG A 87 -14.25 -17.18 21.47
C ARG A 87 -13.49 -17.07 22.80
N ARG A 88 -13.06 -18.20 23.39
CA ARG A 88 -12.15 -18.18 24.53
C ARG A 88 -10.74 -17.90 24.00
N ILE A 89 -10.00 -17.05 24.73
CA ILE A 89 -8.60 -16.82 24.42
C ILE A 89 -7.81 -18.05 24.90
N ILE A 90 -7.12 -18.72 23.97
CA ILE A 90 -6.35 -19.94 24.25
C ILE A 90 -4.90 -19.59 24.60
N SER A 91 -4.34 -18.57 23.93
CA SER A 91 -2.97 -18.12 24.16
C SER A 91 -2.78 -16.65 23.85
N PHE A 92 -1.85 -16.06 24.57
CA PHE A 92 -1.24 -14.78 24.21
C PHE A 92 0.12 -15.05 23.58
N VAL A 93 0.36 -14.49 22.40
CA VAL A 93 1.56 -14.70 21.60
C VAL A 93 2.32 -13.40 21.52
N SER A 94 3.51 -13.38 22.12
CA SER A 94 4.39 -12.20 22.07
C SER A 94 4.99 -12.03 20.65
N LYS A 95 5.48 -10.83 20.35
CA LYS A 95 6.20 -10.52 19.10
C LYS A 95 7.31 -11.54 18.79
N GLN A 96 8.06 -11.98 19.80
CA GLN A 96 9.15 -12.94 19.65
C GLN A 96 8.68 -14.37 19.35
N ALA A 97 7.47 -14.72 19.80
CA ALA A 97 6.85 -16.03 19.57
C ALA A 97 5.94 -16.08 18.34
N PHE A 98 5.81 -14.95 17.63
CA PHE A 98 4.96 -14.87 16.45
C PHE A 98 5.49 -15.75 15.32
N ASN A 99 4.63 -16.63 14.79
CA ASN A 99 4.94 -17.51 13.67
C ASN A 99 4.19 -17.03 12.42
N TYR A 100 4.90 -16.50 11.43
CA TYR A 100 4.31 -15.98 10.19
C TYR A 100 3.54 -17.04 9.39
N ASP A 101 3.90 -18.32 9.51
CA ASP A 101 3.18 -19.43 8.84
C ASP A 101 1.79 -19.68 9.45
N GLU A 102 1.55 -19.20 10.66
CA GLU A 102 0.27 -19.31 11.38
C GLU A 102 -0.49 -17.98 11.47
N ALA A 103 -0.08 -16.97 10.71
CA ALA A 103 -0.66 -15.61 10.77
C ALA A 103 -2.19 -15.60 10.62
N ASP A 104 -2.74 -16.54 9.84
CA ASP A 104 -4.18 -16.67 9.64
C ASP A 104 -4.97 -17.04 10.92
N ARG A 105 -4.28 -17.53 11.97
CA ARG A 105 -4.90 -17.96 13.22
C ARG A 105 -4.90 -16.87 14.28
N TYR A 106 -4.16 -15.79 14.04
CA TYR A 106 -3.95 -14.75 15.05
C TYR A 106 -4.97 -13.64 14.97
N PHE A 107 -5.22 -13.07 16.15
CA PHE A 107 -5.94 -11.83 16.34
C PHE A 107 -5.04 -10.88 17.14
N LYS A 108 -4.95 -9.61 16.75
CA LYS A 108 -4.29 -8.56 17.52
C LYS A 108 -5.20 -8.14 18.68
N THR A 109 -4.67 -8.00 19.86
CA THR A 109 -5.37 -7.30 20.95
C THR A 109 -5.51 -5.82 20.59
N VAL A 110 -6.71 -5.26 20.76
CA VAL A 110 -6.94 -3.82 20.55
C VAL A 110 -6.50 -3.00 21.76
N ASN A 111 -6.00 -3.68 22.79
CA ASN A 111 -5.58 -3.10 24.07
C ASN A 111 -6.72 -2.39 24.81
N VAL A 112 -7.94 -2.91 24.59
CA VAL A 112 -9.16 -2.52 25.31
C VAL A 112 -9.78 -3.78 25.93
N TYR A 113 -9.96 -3.76 27.24
CA TYR A 113 -10.45 -4.90 28.02
C TYR A 113 -11.58 -4.48 28.93
N LYS A 114 -12.56 -5.36 29.14
CA LYS A 114 -13.57 -5.27 30.20
C LYS A 114 -13.26 -6.32 31.25
N PHE A 115 -13.08 -5.91 32.46
CA PHE A 115 -12.88 -6.80 33.59
C PHE A 115 -13.96 -6.58 34.64
N SER A 116 -14.62 -7.67 35.02
CA SER A 116 -15.51 -7.63 36.16
C SER A 116 -14.71 -7.48 37.47
N LYS A 117 -15.34 -6.89 38.46
CA LYS A 117 -14.80 -6.83 39.84
C LYS A 117 -14.38 -8.20 40.35
N GLU A 118 -15.18 -9.23 40.10
CA GLU A 118 -14.92 -10.60 40.51
C GLU A 118 -13.67 -11.18 39.87
N PHE A 119 -13.50 -10.98 38.56
CA PHE A 119 -12.31 -11.39 37.81
C PHE A 119 -11.07 -10.65 38.34
N SER A 120 -11.16 -9.33 38.47
CA SER A 120 -10.06 -8.50 38.96
C SER A 120 -9.62 -8.94 40.34
N LYS A 121 -10.58 -9.07 41.27
CA LYS A 121 -10.31 -9.35 42.68
C LYS A 121 -9.81 -10.77 42.95
N HIS A 122 -10.34 -11.77 42.26
CA HIS A 122 -10.07 -13.17 42.57
C HIS A 122 -9.10 -13.85 41.61
N GLN A 123 -8.85 -13.26 40.44
CA GLN A 123 -7.94 -13.82 39.45
C GLN A 123 -6.84 -12.84 39.06
N TYR A 124 -7.17 -11.73 38.43
CA TYR A 124 -6.18 -10.90 37.75
C TYR A 124 -5.23 -10.20 38.70
N VAL A 125 -5.74 -9.42 39.67
CA VAL A 125 -4.92 -8.62 40.58
C VAL A 125 -4.00 -9.47 41.45
N PRO A 126 -4.42 -10.60 42.05
CA PRO A 126 -3.51 -11.46 42.82
C PRO A 126 -2.30 -11.95 42.02
N PHE A 127 -2.54 -12.31 40.71
CA PHE A 127 -1.45 -12.71 39.84
C PHE A 127 -0.59 -11.52 39.38
N LEU A 128 -1.19 -10.36 39.13
CA LEU A 128 -0.49 -9.12 38.80
C LEU A 128 0.49 -8.73 39.90
N GLU A 129 0.04 -8.71 41.15
CA GLU A 129 0.89 -8.41 42.32
C GLU A 129 1.99 -9.46 42.51
N ALA A 130 1.66 -10.74 42.41
CA ALA A 130 2.63 -11.81 42.54
C ALA A 130 3.68 -11.70 41.39
N TYR A 131 3.27 -11.42 40.18
CA TYR A 131 4.16 -11.25 39.03
C TYR A 131 5.15 -10.10 39.29
N CYS A 132 4.66 -8.93 39.69
CA CYS A 132 5.48 -7.78 39.99
C CYS A 132 6.51 -8.06 41.10
N LYS A 133 6.10 -8.80 42.15
CA LYS A 133 6.97 -9.15 43.31
C LYS A 133 8.06 -10.16 42.92
N VAL A 134 7.78 -11.11 42.04
CA VAL A 134 8.68 -12.25 41.74
C VAL A 134 9.50 -12.05 40.48
N LEU A 135 8.90 -11.51 39.41
CA LEU A 135 9.51 -11.38 38.11
C LEU A 135 9.92 -9.95 37.76
N GLY A 136 9.44 -8.98 38.53
CA GLY A 136 9.79 -7.56 38.40
C GLY A 136 8.72 -6.75 37.66
N ASN A 137 9.05 -5.46 37.51
CA ASN A 137 8.08 -4.45 37.07
C ASN A 137 8.28 -4.00 35.60
N ASN A 138 9.18 -4.66 34.88
CA ASN A 138 9.52 -4.24 33.51
C ASN A 138 8.97 -5.23 32.46
N GLU A 139 7.67 -5.52 32.56
CA GLU A 139 6.96 -6.41 31.66
C GLU A 139 5.61 -5.80 31.25
N TYR A 140 4.98 -6.38 30.22
CA TYR A 140 3.63 -6.02 29.81
C TYR A 140 2.58 -6.73 30.67
N TYR A 141 1.48 -6.05 31.00
CA TYR A 141 0.41 -6.59 31.85
C TYR A 141 -0.31 -7.79 31.20
N GLU A 142 -0.24 -7.95 29.88
CA GLU A 142 -0.76 -9.11 29.14
C GLU A 142 -0.05 -10.41 29.51
N GLN A 143 1.18 -10.34 30.05
CA GLN A 143 1.86 -11.54 30.55
C GLN A 143 1.08 -12.19 31.70
N VAL A 144 0.40 -11.40 32.52
CA VAL A 144 -0.49 -11.93 33.57
C VAL A 144 -1.68 -12.66 32.94
N LEU A 145 -2.29 -12.07 31.90
CA LEU A 145 -3.38 -12.72 31.17
C LEU A 145 -2.92 -14.03 30.51
N ASN A 146 -1.71 -14.06 29.96
CA ASN A 146 -1.12 -15.26 29.40
C ASN A 146 -0.97 -16.38 30.46
N VAL A 147 -0.52 -16.04 31.68
CA VAL A 147 -0.41 -17.00 32.78
C VAL A 147 -1.78 -17.54 33.15
N LEU A 148 -2.77 -16.67 33.33
CA LEU A 148 -4.15 -17.05 33.68
C LEU A 148 -4.78 -17.96 32.62
N THR A 149 -4.56 -17.65 31.34
CA THR A 149 -5.04 -18.46 30.23
C THR A 149 -4.44 -19.87 30.25
N LYS A 150 -3.14 -20.00 30.50
CA LYS A 150 -2.46 -21.30 30.62
C LYS A 150 -2.91 -22.13 31.82
N LEU A 151 -3.40 -21.49 32.86
CA LEU A 151 -3.97 -22.21 34.02
C LEU A 151 -5.39 -22.75 33.74
N GLY A 152 -6.00 -22.35 32.63
CA GLY A 152 -7.29 -22.86 32.18
C GLY A 152 -8.51 -22.39 32.99
N ASN A 153 -8.36 -21.45 33.88
CA ASN A 153 -9.43 -20.97 34.78
C ASN A 153 -9.91 -19.54 34.45
N THR A 154 -9.52 -18.98 33.30
CA THR A 154 -9.92 -17.62 32.93
C THR A 154 -11.31 -17.55 32.35
N THR A 155 -12.09 -16.53 32.75
CA THR A 155 -13.39 -16.17 32.16
C THR A 155 -13.25 -15.24 30.96
N LEU A 156 -12.03 -14.76 30.66
CA LEU A 156 -11.75 -13.80 29.61
C LEU A 156 -12.06 -14.36 28.22
N ARG A 157 -12.91 -13.66 27.49
CA ARG A 157 -13.29 -14.00 26.12
C ARG A 157 -12.85 -12.91 25.14
N ALA A 158 -12.56 -13.32 23.92
CA ALA A 158 -12.33 -12.40 22.83
C ALA A 158 -13.67 -11.85 22.30
N LEU A 159 -13.72 -10.53 22.05
CA LEU A 159 -14.77 -9.88 21.30
C LEU A 159 -14.16 -9.35 19.99
N PRO A 160 -14.28 -10.11 18.88
CA PRO A 160 -13.77 -9.67 17.59
C PRO A 160 -14.48 -8.41 17.11
N VAL A 161 -13.71 -7.39 16.75
CA VAL A 161 -14.19 -6.17 16.15
C VAL A 161 -14.15 -6.26 14.63
N SER A 162 -15.24 -5.88 13.98
CA SER A 162 -15.35 -5.83 12.52
C SER A 162 -16.26 -4.69 12.09
N GLY A 163 -15.89 -3.99 11.01
CA GLY A 163 -16.70 -2.90 10.47
C GLY A 163 -16.61 -1.58 11.23
N VAL A 164 -15.83 -1.51 12.30
CA VAL A 164 -15.52 -0.30 13.07
C VAL A 164 -14.04 0.06 12.94
N LYS A 165 -13.74 1.36 12.98
CA LYS A 165 -12.37 1.84 12.82
C LYS A 165 -11.69 1.98 14.18
N TRP A 166 -10.47 1.54 14.21
CA TRP A 166 -9.56 1.76 15.32
C TRP A 166 -8.12 1.81 14.79
N TYR A 167 -7.23 2.40 15.54
CA TYR A 167 -5.80 2.42 15.22
C TYR A 167 -4.97 2.67 16.47
N GLU A 168 -3.79 2.04 16.54
CA GLU A 168 -2.79 2.21 17.60
C GLU A 168 -1.67 3.12 17.06
N LEU A 169 -1.21 4.05 17.87
CA LEU A 169 -0.27 5.10 17.48
C LEU A 169 1.09 4.88 18.13
N ASP A 170 1.97 4.16 17.48
CA ASP A 170 3.33 3.92 17.97
C ASP A 170 4.33 4.95 17.41
N ASP A 171 4.10 5.45 16.19
CA ASP A 171 5.01 6.38 15.55
C ASP A 171 4.29 7.45 14.69
N VAL A 172 5.08 8.28 14.01
CA VAL A 172 4.54 9.34 13.12
C VAL A 172 3.85 8.80 11.87
N GLN A 173 4.20 7.61 11.42
CA GLN A 173 3.52 6.95 10.29
C GLN A 173 2.13 6.49 10.72
N ASP A 174 1.99 5.97 11.92
CA ASP A 174 0.70 5.57 12.47
C ASP A 174 -0.24 6.76 12.64
N LEU A 175 0.29 7.88 13.13
CA LEU A 175 -0.46 9.12 13.20
C LEU A 175 -0.96 9.58 11.82
N ASP A 176 -0.14 9.49 10.78
CA ASP A 176 -0.52 9.83 9.41
C ASP A 176 -1.59 8.87 8.85
N ILE A 177 -1.47 7.56 9.14
CA ILE A 177 -2.49 6.57 8.75
C ILE A 177 -3.80 6.82 9.47
N ALA A 178 -3.76 6.99 10.79
CA ALA A 178 -4.94 7.29 11.59
C ALA A 178 -5.61 8.59 11.15
N SER A 179 -4.85 9.65 10.87
CA SER A 179 -5.36 10.91 10.33
C SER A 179 -6.12 10.70 9.01
N THR A 180 -5.64 9.81 8.15
CA THR A 180 -6.32 9.45 6.90
C THR A 180 -7.57 8.60 7.17
N LEU A 181 -7.48 7.60 8.07
CA LEU A 181 -8.56 6.67 8.39
C LEU A 181 -9.78 7.39 8.99
N PHE A 182 -9.52 8.33 9.90
CA PHE A 182 -10.53 9.11 10.62
C PHE A 182 -10.83 10.48 9.98
N ALA A 183 -10.24 10.79 8.82
CA ALA A 183 -10.52 12.02 8.11
C ALA A 183 -12.02 12.17 7.79
N PRO A 184 -12.57 13.40 7.88
CA PRO A 184 -13.92 13.70 7.42
C PRO A 184 -14.09 13.35 5.93
N SER A 185 -15.32 12.99 5.54
CA SER A 185 -15.62 12.56 4.15
C SER A 185 -15.19 13.59 3.10
N GLU A 186 -15.27 14.87 3.43
CA GLU A 186 -14.94 16.00 2.55
C GLU A 186 -13.42 16.07 2.22
N THR A 187 -12.57 15.68 3.15
CA THR A 187 -11.11 15.76 3.02
C THR A 187 -10.45 14.40 2.77
N LYS A 188 -11.16 13.32 3.03
CA LYS A 188 -10.64 11.94 3.00
C LYS A 188 -10.00 11.58 1.66
N PHE A 189 -10.61 11.97 0.55
CA PHE A 189 -10.05 11.73 -0.78
C PHE A 189 -8.69 12.41 -0.96
N GLN A 190 -8.53 13.64 -0.44
CA GLN A 190 -7.26 14.36 -0.53
C GLN A 190 -6.17 13.69 0.31
N GLU A 191 -6.52 13.16 1.48
CA GLU A 191 -5.58 12.43 2.33
C GLU A 191 -5.08 11.15 1.65
N PHE A 192 -5.96 10.37 1.02
CA PHE A 192 -5.54 9.21 0.22
C PHE A 192 -4.68 9.61 -0.97
N ARG A 193 -5.02 10.69 -1.68
CA ARG A 193 -4.28 11.16 -2.85
C ARG A 193 -2.84 11.52 -2.52
N LYS A 194 -2.56 12.10 -1.37
CA LYS A 194 -1.19 12.45 -0.92
C LYS A 194 -0.26 11.24 -0.84
N ARG A 195 -0.79 10.03 -0.64
CA ARG A 195 0.01 8.84 -0.36
C ARG A 195 0.68 8.23 -1.58
N TYR A 196 0.12 8.40 -2.76
CA TYR A 196 0.61 7.78 -4.00
C TYR A 196 0.86 6.27 -3.92
N GLY A 197 0.23 5.55 -2.97
CA GLY A 197 0.40 4.13 -2.74
C GLY A 197 0.25 3.72 -1.28
N GLY A 198 0.64 2.50 -0.94
CA GLY A 198 0.53 1.98 0.42
C GLY A 198 -0.92 1.70 0.86
N PHE A 199 -1.85 1.56 -0.08
CA PHE A 199 -3.28 1.37 0.21
C PHE A 199 -3.59 0.02 0.85
N TRP A 200 -2.65 -0.90 0.83
CA TRP A 200 -2.74 -2.17 1.58
C TRP A 200 -2.89 -1.99 3.10
N ARG A 201 -2.56 -0.79 3.61
CA ARG A 201 -2.82 -0.39 5.00
C ARG A 201 -4.29 -0.01 5.27
N PHE A 202 -5.12 0.03 4.25
CA PHE A 202 -6.53 0.40 4.32
C PHE A 202 -7.38 -0.71 3.68
N PRO A 203 -7.52 -1.88 4.33
CA PRO A 203 -8.16 -3.06 3.72
C PRO A 203 -9.64 -2.85 3.35
N GLN A 204 -10.29 -1.86 3.94
CA GLN A 204 -11.67 -1.48 3.61
C GLN A 204 -11.76 -0.52 2.40
N LEU A 205 -10.62 -0.02 1.91
CA LEU A 205 -10.59 0.88 0.76
C LEU A 205 -10.85 0.10 -0.52
N LEU A 206 -11.88 0.52 -1.25
CA LEU A 206 -12.13 0.03 -2.61
C LEU A 206 -11.27 0.84 -3.59
N ASP A 207 -10.15 0.27 -4.02
CA ASP A 207 -9.16 0.93 -4.89
C ASP A 207 -9.51 0.73 -6.37
N PHE A 208 -9.83 1.83 -7.06
CA PHE A 208 -10.00 1.89 -8.52
C PHE A 208 -8.88 2.68 -9.20
N CYS A 209 -7.84 3.08 -8.47
CA CYS A 209 -6.75 3.90 -8.99
C CYS A 209 -5.62 3.05 -9.58
N TYR A 210 -5.26 1.95 -8.91
CA TYR A 210 -4.15 1.10 -9.32
C TYR A 210 -4.62 -0.12 -10.11
N LEU A 211 -4.59 0.01 -11.44
CA LEU A 211 -4.93 -1.05 -12.37
C LEU A 211 -3.77 -2.06 -12.46
N VAL A 212 -3.86 -3.14 -11.70
CA VAL A 212 -2.85 -4.20 -11.62
C VAL A 212 -3.54 -5.54 -11.87
N ASN A 213 -2.92 -6.41 -12.67
CA ASN A 213 -3.44 -7.74 -12.96
C ASN A 213 -3.54 -8.57 -11.65
N PRO A 214 -4.74 -8.94 -11.19
CA PRO A 214 -4.91 -9.69 -9.95
C PRO A 214 -4.55 -11.17 -10.07
N PHE A 215 -4.42 -11.69 -11.31
CA PHE A 215 -4.12 -13.10 -11.60
C PHE A 215 -2.63 -13.38 -11.74
N PHE A 216 -1.81 -12.34 -11.71
CA PHE A 216 -0.37 -12.44 -11.84
C PHE A 216 0.33 -11.69 -10.69
N PRO A 217 1.53 -12.09 -10.23
CA PRO A 217 2.32 -13.26 -10.64
C PRO A 217 1.67 -14.57 -10.19
N THR A 218 1.94 -15.66 -10.94
CA THR A 218 1.44 -16.98 -10.61
C THR A 218 1.98 -17.47 -9.26
N ARG A 219 1.30 -18.46 -8.66
CA ARG A 219 1.77 -19.07 -7.41
C ARG A 219 3.21 -19.59 -7.55
N ARG A 220 3.51 -20.29 -8.65
CA ARG A 220 4.85 -20.80 -8.92
C ARG A 220 5.92 -19.71 -8.91
N MET A 221 5.65 -18.56 -9.57
CA MET A 221 6.59 -17.43 -9.58
C MET A 221 6.80 -16.86 -8.18
N LYS A 222 5.73 -16.73 -7.39
CA LYS A 222 5.81 -16.27 -5.99
C LYS A 222 6.64 -17.22 -5.14
N ASP A 223 6.45 -18.54 -5.30
CA ASP A 223 7.19 -19.54 -4.55
C ASP A 223 8.67 -19.57 -4.96
N GLU A 224 8.97 -19.37 -6.25
CA GLU A 224 10.34 -19.24 -6.74
C GLU A 224 11.03 -17.99 -6.17
N MET A 225 10.34 -16.83 -6.15
CA MET A 225 10.87 -15.61 -5.53
C MET A 225 11.13 -15.79 -4.04
N LYS A 226 10.21 -16.43 -3.32
CA LYS A 226 10.39 -16.72 -1.89
C LYS A 226 11.58 -17.64 -1.62
N SER A 227 11.78 -18.68 -2.44
CA SER A 227 12.90 -19.61 -2.29
C SER A 227 14.26 -18.95 -2.54
N ASN A 228 14.30 -17.88 -3.31
CA ASN A 228 15.52 -17.11 -3.61
C ASN A 228 15.62 -15.79 -2.80
N TYR A 229 14.70 -15.54 -1.88
CA TYR A 229 14.58 -14.26 -1.19
C TYR A 229 15.87 -13.80 -0.52
N ASP A 230 16.52 -14.68 0.25
CA ASP A 230 17.77 -14.36 0.96
C ASP A 230 18.90 -14.01 0.01
N VAL A 231 19.03 -14.74 -1.11
CA VAL A 231 20.04 -14.48 -2.13
C VAL A 231 19.77 -13.13 -2.81
N LEU A 232 18.53 -12.85 -3.16
CA LEU A 232 18.11 -11.61 -3.82
C LEU A 232 18.26 -10.39 -2.91
N LEU A 233 18.03 -10.57 -1.61
CA LEU A 233 18.15 -9.49 -0.62
C LEU A 233 19.61 -9.15 -0.29
N GLN A 234 20.47 -10.16 -0.18
CA GLN A 234 21.82 -10.01 0.36
C GLN A 234 22.88 -9.71 -0.70
N ASN A 235 22.55 -9.83 -1.98
CA ASN A 235 23.50 -9.65 -3.06
C ASN A 235 23.14 -8.46 -3.97
N TYR A 236 24.14 -7.78 -4.48
CA TYR A 236 23.92 -6.76 -5.51
C TYR A 236 23.32 -7.39 -6.77
N PRO A 237 22.33 -6.75 -7.38
CA PRO A 237 21.75 -7.21 -8.65
C PRO A 237 22.76 -7.06 -9.79
N SER A 238 22.47 -7.75 -10.89
CA SER A 238 23.18 -7.54 -12.16
C SER A 238 23.01 -6.11 -12.65
N GLY A 239 24.01 -5.60 -13.34
CA GLY A 239 23.96 -4.27 -13.94
C GLY A 239 23.08 -4.19 -15.19
N MET A 240 22.98 -2.98 -15.76
CA MET A 240 22.11 -2.66 -16.90
C MET A 240 22.35 -3.57 -18.12
N TYR A 241 23.60 -3.94 -18.37
CA TYR A 241 23.95 -4.84 -19.48
C TYR A 241 23.15 -6.16 -19.42
N VAL A 242 23.11 -6.81 -18.24
CA VAL A 242 22.35 -8.07 -18.07
C VAL A 242 20.85 -7.83 -18.09
N ASN A 243 20.39 -6.74 -17.49
CA ASN A 243 18.97 -6.39 -17.48
C ASN A 243 18.44 -6.16 -18.90
N SER A 244 19.16 -5.42 -19.74
CA SER A 244 18.83 -5.20 -21.15
C SER A 244 18.91 -6.49 -21.98
N LEU A 245 19.88 -7.37 -21.69
CA LEU A 245 19.98 -8.69 -22.32
C LEU A 245 18.75 -9.56 -22.04
N LEU A 246 18.32 -9.60 -20.76
CA LEU A 246 17.16 -10.37 -20.35
C LEU A 246 15.85 -9.78 -20.90
N ALA A 247 15.70 -8.46 -20.84
CA ALA A 247 14.56 -7.76 -21.42
C ALA A 247 14.48 -7.97 -22.92
N GLY A 248 15.59 -7.82 -23.64
CA GLY A 248 15.68 -8.06 -25.08
C GLY A 248 15.26 -9.49 -25.45
N LYS A 249 15.77 -10.48 -24.71
CA LYS A 249 15.37 -11.89 -24.88
C LYS A 249 13.86 -12.11 -24.64
N TYR A 250 13.34 -11.49 -23.59
CA TYR A 250 11.95 -11.68 -23.19
C TYR A 250 10.97 -11.04 -24.19
N PHE A 251 11.23 -9.81 -24.61
CA PHE A 251 10.38 -9.07 -25.53
C PHE A 251 10.71 -9.31 -27.03
N GLY A 252 11.71 -10.11 -27.35
CA GLY A 252 12.12 -10.35 -28.73
C GLY A 252 12.81 -9.15 -29.41
N VAL A 253 13.34 -8.20 -28.62
CA VAL A 253 14.00 -6.98 -29.09
C VAL A 253 15.52 -7.11 -28.91
N ARG A 254 16.30 -6.53 -29.82
CA ARG A 254 17.78 -6.50 -29.67
C ARG A 254 18.18 -5.80 -28.37
N GLN A 255 19.18 -6.34 -27.70
CA GLN A 255 19.70 -5.77 -26.45
C GLN A 255 20.07 -4.29 -26.56
N ALA A 256 20.66 -3.88 -27.67
CA ALA A 256 21.04 -2.49 -27.91
C ALA A 256 19.86 -1.52 -28.05
N ASN A 257 18.67 -2.05 -28.30
CA ASN A 257 17.45 -1.28 -28.56
C ASN A 257 16.50 -1.23 -27.35
N ILE A 258 16.89 -1.76 -26.18
CA ILE A 258 16.03 -1.81 -25.00
C ILE A 258 16.81 -1.52 -23.73
N VAL A 259 16.22 -0.71 -22.85
CA VAL A 259 16.75 -0.39 -21.53
C VAL A 259 15.69 -0.66 -20.46
N VAL A 260 16.13 -1.05 -19.27
CA VAL A 260 15.29 -1.32 -18.10
C VAL A 260 15.48 -0.20 -17.07
N GLY A 261 14.37 0.35 -16.56
CA GLY A 261 14.40 1.36 -15.50
C GLY A 261 13.69 0.89 -14.24
N ASN A 262 13.87 1.67 -13.17
CA ASN A 262 13.20 1.49 -11.87
C ASN A 262 11.72 1.91 -11.95
N GLY A 263 10.93 1.10 -12.64
CA GLY A 263 9.59 1.40 -13.12
C GLY A 263 9.60 2.33 -14.33
N ALA A 264 8.46 2.40 -15.03
CA ALA A 264 8.30 3.33 -16.14
C ALA A 264 8.51 4.80 -15.71
N ALA A 265 8.22 5.15 -14.44
CA ALA A 265 8.34 6.51 -13.94
C ALA A 265 9.77 7.09 -14.03
N GLU A 266 10.81 6.26 -13.81
CA GLU A 266 12.19 6.68 -14.01
C GLU A 266 12.47 6.99 -15.49
N LEU A 267 12.07 6.08 -16.37
CA LEU A 267 12.26 6.23 -17.82
C LEU A 267 11.47 7.41 -18.37
N ILE A 268 10.22 7.60 -17.90
CA ILE A 268 9.40 8.77 -18.22
C ILE A 268 10.13 10.05 -17.82
N LYS A 269 10.68 10.10 -16.61
CA LYS A 269 11.44 11.25 -16.14
C LYS A 269 12.60 11.58 -17.08
N VAL A 270 13.44 10.60 -17.39
CA VAL A 270 14.60 10.79 -18.27
C VAL A 270 14.16 11.26 -19.66
N VAL A 271 13.15 10.61 -20.27
CA VAL A 271 12.67 10.99 -21.59
C VAL A 271 12.10 12.41 -21.60
N MET A 272 11.26 12.74 -20.62
CA MET A 272 10.57 14.04 -20.63
C MET A 272 11.47 15.21 -20.19
N GLU A 273 12.45 14.98 -19.33
CA GLU A 273 13.34 16.04 -18.85
C GLU A 273 14.59 16.22 -19.75
N GLU A 274 15.10 15.15 -20.37
CA GLU A 274 16.38 15.20 -21.09
C GLU A 274 16.24 15.08 -22.61
N HIS A 275 15.18 14.44 -23.12
CA HIS A 275 15.03 14.14 -24.54
C HIS A 275 13.91 14.93 -25.24
N VAL A 276 13.18 15.78 -24.51
CA VAL A 276 12.19 16.68 -25.10
C VAL A 276 12.85 17.96 -25.62
N ASN A 277 12.72 18.18 -26.91
CA ASN A 277 13.15 19.42 -27.54
C ASN A 277 11.90 20.19 -28.05
N GLY A 278 11.58 21.31 -27.39
CA GLY A 278 10.46 22.14 -27.80
C GLY A 278 9.12 21.73 -27.19
N ARG A 279 8.07 21.74 -28.02
CA ARG A 279 6.68 21.49 -27.59
C ARG A 279 6.31 20.01 -27.72
N VAL A 280 5.45 19.54 -26.81
CA VAL A 280 4.97 18.17 -26.75
C VAL A 280 3.48 18.13 -26.97
N GLY A 281 3.03 17.33 -27.94
CA GLY A 281 1.63 16.99 -28.14
C GLY A 281 1.19 16.00 -27.05
N VAL A 282 0.14 16.34 -26.32
CA VAL A 282 -0.43 15.50 -25.24
C VAL A 282 -1.93 15.39 -25.42
N ILE A 283 -2.46 14.19 -25.38
CA ILE A 283 -3.91 13.91 -25.47
C ILE A 283 -4.46 13.87 -24.03
N TYR A 284 -5.57 14.55 -23.75
CA TYR A 284 -6.25 14.54 -22.46
C TYR A 284 -7.66 13.92 -22.54
N PRO A 285 -8.09 13.21 -21.48
CA PRO A 285 -7.34 12.88 -20.25
C PRO A 285 -6.21 11.89 -20.53
N THR A 286 -5.14 11.91 -19.72
CA THR A 286 -4.00 11.01 -19.88
C THR A 286 -3.36 10.66 -18.53
N PHE A 287 -2.35 9.80 -18.56
CA PHE A 287 -1.55 9.49 -17.37
C PHE A 287 -0.68 10.68 -16.96
N ASP A 288 -0.96 11.25 -15.80
CA ASP A 288 -0.41 12.52 -15.31
C ASP A 288 1.12 12.57 -15.21
N GLU A 289 1.80 11.44 -15.11
CA GLU A 289 3.26 11.39 -14.95
C GLU A 289 4.00 12.06 -16.12
N TYR A 290 3.46 11.98 -17.32
CA TYR A 290 4.03 12.63 -18.50
C TYR A 290 3.90 14.16 -18.46
N PRO A 291 2.69 14.75 -18.42
CA PRO A 291 2.55 16.20 -18.42
C PRO A 291 3.12 16.85 -17.16
N ASN A 292 3.15 16.18 -16.01
CA ASN A 292 3.73 16.71 -14.78
C ASN A 292 5.26 16.91 -14.85
N ARG A 293 5.94 16.32 -15.84
CA ARG A 293 7.37 16.54 -16.11
C ARG A 293 7.65 17.68 -17.08
N LEU A 294 6.62 18.29 -17.62
CA LEU A 294 6.71 19.38 -18.60
C LEU A 294 6.32 20.72 -17.98
N ARG A 295 6.90 21.80 -18.49
CA ARG A 295 6.39 23.14 -18.22
C ARG A 295 5.12 23.37 -19.03
N GLN A 296 4.20 24.16 -18.49
CA GLN A 296 2.89 24.38 -19.11
C GLN A 296 2.99 24.90 -20.57
N GLU A 297 3.98 25.74 -20.84
CA GLU A 297 4.22 26.30 -22.17
C GLU A 297 4.74 25.27 -23.20
N GLN A 298 5.23 24.14 -22.75
CA GLN A 298 5.67 23.05 -23.62
C GLN A 298 4.51 22.16 -24.08
N ILE A 299 3.39 22.18 -23.36
CA ILE A 299 2.25 21.29 -23.62
C ILE A 299 1.37 21.86 -24.72
N VAL A 300 1.12 21.06 -25.77
CA VAL A 300 0.09 21.28 -26.77
C VAL A 300 -0.99 20.25 -26.57
N ALA A 301 -2.03 20.63 -25.84
CA ALA A 301 -3.11 19.73 -25.46
C ALA A 301 -4.06 19.46 -26.62
N TYR A 302 -4.39 18.20 -26.86
CA TYR A 302 -5.54 17.75 -27.66
C TYR A 302 -6.57 17.16 -26.72
N ILE A 303 -7.80 17.61 -26.80
CA ILE A 303 -8.93 17.09 -26.01
C ILE A 303 -9.99 16.62 -27.00
N PRO A 304 -10.28 15.30 -27.11
CA PRO A 304 -11.34 14.82 -27.96
C PRO A 304 -12.70 15.40 -27.57
N ASP A 305 -13.42 15.96 -28.52
CA ASP A 305 -14.76 16.54 -28.29
C ASP A 305 -15.85 15.49 -28.45
N ASN A 306 -15.77 14.42 -27.63
CA ASN A 306 -16.77 13.38 -27.55
C ASN A 306 -16.76 12.74 -26.18
N ARG A 307 -17.87 12.08 -25.82
CA ARG A 307 -18.08 11.50 -24.49
C ARG A 307 -17.09 10.38 -24.13
N ASP A 308 -16.63 9.64 -25.13
CA ASP A 308 -15.81 8.45 -24.96
C ASP A 308 -14.31 8.78 -25.08
N PHE A 309 -13.95 10.05 -25.27
CA PHE A 309 -12.57 10.52 -25.50
C PHE A 309 -11.87 9.78 -26.66
N ALA A 310 -12.65 9.30 -27.64
CA ALA A 310 -12.14 8.57 -28.78
C ALA A 310 -11.52 9.52 -29.80
N TYR A 311 -10.44 9.08 -30.43
CA TYR A 311 -9.74 9.79 -31.49
C TYR A 311 -9.07 8.82 -32.45
N THR A 312 -8.74 9.29 -33.63
CA THR A 312 -8.06 8.53 -34.68
C THR A 312 -6.68 9.13 -34.98
N ALA A 313 -5.85 8.40 -35.71
CA ALA A 313 -4.58 8.94 -36.20
C ALA A 313 -4.81 10.19 -37.06
N ASP A 314 -5.87 10.21 -37.88
CA ASP A 314 -6.19 11.36 -38.74
C ASP A 314 -6.57 12.60 -37.90
N ASP A 315 -7.30 12.44 -36.82
CA ASP A 315 -7.63 13.55 -35.91
C ASP A 315 -6.36 14.18 -35.31
N LEU A 316 -5.42 13.35 -34.85
CA LEU A 316 -4.15 13.82 -34.30
C LEU A 316 -3.28 14.49 -35.39
N MET A 317 -3.14 13.87 -36.55
CA MET A 317 -2.38 14.44 -37.67
C MET A 317 -2.94 15.81 -38.12
N ASN A 318 -4.27 15.93 -38.24
CA ASN A 318 -4.92 17.17 -38.60
C ASN A 318 -4.75 18.24 -37.53
N TYR A 319 -4.87 17.88 -36.25
CA TYR A 319 -4.75 18.83 -35.17
C TYR A 319 -3.32 19.35 -34.98
N TYR A 320 -2.33 18.49 -35.13
CA TYR A 320 -0.93 18.82 -34.87
C TYR A 320 -0.13 19.31 -36.05
N CYS A 321 -0.68 19.29 -37.27
CA CYS A 321 0.05 19.60 -38.52
C CYS A 321 0.70 21.01 -38.53
N ASP A 322 0.15 21.96 -37.82
CA ASP A 322 0.63 23.35 -37.75
C ASP A 322 1.23 23.73 -36.37
N LYS A 323 1.40 22.78 -35.43
CA LYS A 323 1.72 23.08 -34.04
C LYS A 323 3.23 23.09 -33.73
N GLN A 324 4.11 22.73 -34.66
CA GLN A 324 5.57 22.67 -34.46
C GLN A 324 5.98 21.91 -33.21
N LEU A 325 5.67 20.62 -33.17
CA LEU A 325 6.03 19.72 -32.06
C LEU A 325 7.45 19.22 -32.20
N GLY A 326 8.16 19.07 -31.07
CA GLY A 326 9.37 18.25 -30.97
C GLY A 326 9.07 16.80 -30.65
N MET A 327 7.93 16.55 -29.96
CA MET A 327 7.49 15.20 -29.58
C MET A 327 5.96 15.13 -29.58
N LEU A 328 5.42 13.97 -29.98
CA LEU A 328 4.03 13.59 -29.73
C LEU A 328 4.02 12.39 -28.77
N MET A 329 3.24 12.44 -27.71
CA MET A 329 3.10 11.38 -26.71
C MET A 329 1.69 10.83 -26.75
N ILE A 330 1.56 9.50 -26.89
CA ILE A 330 0.30 8.77 -26.78
C ILE A 330 0.44 7.61 -25.79
N VAL A 331 -0.63 7.35 -25.05
CA VAL A 331 -0.78 6.15 -24.20
C VAL A 331 -1.77 5.23 -24.90
N ASN A 332 -1.37 4.00 -25.20
CA ASN A 332 -2.18 3.10 -26.04
C ASN A 332 -2.12 1.63 -25.56
N PRO A 333 -3.17 1.07 -24.97
CA PRO A 333 -4.45 1.70 -24.60
C PRO A 333 -4.30 2.86 -23.62
N ASP A 334 -5.14 3.88 -23.77
CA ASP A 334 -5.05 5.10 -22.98
C ASP A 334 -5.53 4.90 -21.54
N ASN A 335 -4.92 5.64 -20.63
CA ASN A 335 -5.30 5.70 -19.21
C ASN A 335 -5.50 7.17 -18.83
N PRO A 336 -6.72 7.62 -18.45
CA PRO A 336 -7.84 6.81 -17.93
C PRO A 336 -8.96 6.49 -18.92
N SER A 337 -8.93 6.97 -20.17
CA SER A 337 -10.08 6.87 -21.10
C SER A 337 -10.38 5.45 -21.54
N GLY A 338 -9.37 4.58 -21.57
CA GLY A 338 -9.48 3.23 -22.12
C GLY A 338 -9.50 3.17 -23.65
N HIS A 339 -9.33 4.32 -24.33
CA HIS A 339 -9.29 4.36 -25.80
C HIS A 339 -8.12 3.54 -26.33
N PHE A 340 -8.37 2.75 -27.38
CA PHE A 340 -7.36 1.93 -28.05
C PHE A 340 -7.29 2.28 -29.52
N MET A 341 -6.12 2.66 -29.99
CA MET A 341 -5.81 2.88 -31.39
C MET A 341 -5.19 1.60 -31.97
N PRO A 342 -5.74 1.04 -33.05
CA PRO A 342 -5.17 -0.12 -33.73
C PRO A 342 -3.72 0.11 -34.17
N ILE A 343 -2.90 -0.95 -34.17
CA ILE A 343 -1.47 -0.84 -34.46
C ILE A 343 -1.22 -0.22 -35.85
N CYS A 344 -2.05 -0.53 -36.86
CA CYS A 344 -1.93 0.07 -38.19
C CYS A 344 -2.07 1.60 -38.17
N ASP A 345 -2.92 2.14 -37.31
CA ASP A 345 -3.10 3.58 -37.17
C ASP A 345 -1.97 4.21 -36.35
N VAL A 346 -1.44 3.51 -35.36
CA VAL A 346 -0.23 3.95 -34.63
C VAL A 346 0.97 4.03 -35.58
N LEU A 347 1.14 3.05 -36.47
CA LEU A 347 2.23 3.05 -37.45
C LEU A 347 2.04 4.16 -38.49
N ARG A 348 0.81 4.41 -38.95
CA ARG A 348 0.52 5.58 -39.81
C ARG A 348 0.88 6.90 -39.14
N LEU A 349 0.58 7.01 -37.86
CA LEU A 349 0.94 8.18 -37.04
C LEU A 349 2.46 8.31 -36.92
N ALA A 350 3.18 7.18 -36.73
CA ALA A 350 4.63 7.13 -36.69
C ALA A 350 5.25 7.61 -38.00
N ASP A 351 4.78 7.11 -39.17
CA ASP A 351 5.22 7.56 -40.49
C ASP A 351 5.00 9.08 -40.70
N TRP A 352 3.87 9.59 -40.20
CA TRP A 352 3.59 11.02 -40.29
C TRP A 352 4.51 11.83 -39.37
N CYS A 353 4.73 11.38 -38.13
CA CYS A 353 5.64 12.03 -37.21
C CYS A 353 7.06 12.13 -37.76
N GLU A 354 7.56 11.04 -38.38
CA GLU A 354 8.88 11.03 -39.03
C GLU A 354 9.02 12.09 -40.11
N LYS A 355 8.00 12.16 -41.01
CA LYS A 355 7.96 13.16 -42.09
C LYS A 355 7.93 14.60 -41.57
N GLN A 356 7.36 14.83 -40.37
CA GLN A 356 7.30 16.14 -39.73
C GLN A 356 8.54 16.41 -38.83
N GLY A 357 9.45 15.46 -38.67
CA GLY A 357 10.59 15.57 -37.74
C GLY A 357 10.15 15.53 -36.26
N ILE A 358 9.01 14.95 -35.95
CA ILE A 358 8.44 14.80 -34.62
C ILE A 358 8.86 13.44 -34.06
N ARG A 359 9.38 13.41 -32.82
CA ARG A 359 9.62 12.15 -32.11
C ARG A 359 8.29 11.61 -31.57
N LEU A 360 8.00 10.32 -31.77
CA LEU A 360 6.79 9.69 -31.27
C LEU A 360 7.12 8.85 -30.02
N LEU A 361 6.48 9.11 -28.90
CA LEU A 361 6.51 8.28 -27.72
C LEU A 361 5.16 7.55 -27.58
N VAL A 362 5.20 6.22 -27.55
CA VAL A 362 4.04 5.36 -27.33
C VAL A 362 4.21 4.61 -26.02
N ASP A 363 3.30 4.83 -25.08
CA ASP A 363 3.22 4.03 -23.86
C ASP A 363 2.24 2.88 -24.05
N GLU A 364 2.76 1.67 -24.16
CA GLU A 364 1.97 0.45 -24.32
C GLU A 364 1.80 -0.35 -23.00
N SER A 365 1.86 0.32 -21.86
CA SER A 365 1.79 -0.35 -20.53
C SER A 365 0.54 -1.19 -20.32
N PHE A 366 -0.51 -0.96 -21.09
CA PHE A 366 -1.79 -1.68 -21.03
C PHE A 366 -2.07 -2.54 -22.26
N VAL A 367 -1.17 -2.66 -23.22
CA VAL A 367 -1.40 -3.42 -24.45
C VAL A 367 -1.70 -4.90 -24.22
N ASP A 368 -1.13 -5.49 -23.16
CA ASP A 368 -1.35 -6.89 -22.77
C ASP A 368 -2.80 -7.19 -22.35
N PHE A 369 -3.64 -6.17 -22.15
CA PHE A 369 -5.06 -6.31 -21.84
C PHE A 369 -5.97 -6.18 -23.07
N THR A 370 -5.42 -6.00 -24.25
CA THR A 370 -6.19 -5.93 -25.50
C THR A 370 -6.43 -7.32 -26.07
N GLU A 371 -7.52 -7.48 -26.85
CA GLU A 371 -7.74 -8.69 -27.64
C GLU A 371 -6.63 -8.80 -28.71
N GLY A 372 -6.02 -9.99 -28.83
CA GLY A 372 -4.90 -10.19 -29.75
C GLY A 372 -3.63 -9.41 -29.38
N TYR A 373 -3.35 -9.28 -28.08
CA TYR A 373 -2.28 -8.45 -27.53
C TYR A 373 -0.89 -8.71 -28.16
N GLU A 374 -0.59 -9.95 -28.55
CA GLU A 374 0.70 -10.31 -29.18
C GLU A 374 0.91 -9.58 -30.50
N ASP A 375 -0.17 -9.36 -31.26
CA ASP A 375 -0.15 -8.65 -32.55
C ASP A 375 -0.24 -7.12 -32.37
N ASN A 376 -0.54 -6.63 -31.17
CA ASN A 376 -0.75 -5.21 -30.89
C ASN A 376 0.47 -4.52 -30.26
N SER A 377 1.48 -5.25 -29.82
CA SER A 377 2.70 -4.67 -29.26
C SER A 377 3.61 -4.10 -30.36
N LEU A 378 4.23 -2.97 -30.06
CA LEU A 378 5.23 -2.33 -30.93
C LEU A 378 6.66 -2.83 -30.64
N LEU A 379 6.84 -3.71 -29.66
CA LEU A 379 8.13 -4.29 -29.27
C LEU A 379 8.57 -5.39 -30.25
N HIS A 380 8.77 -5.02 -31.50
CA HIS A 380 9.28 -5.86 -32.57
C HIS A 380 10.42 -5.16 -33.31
N ASN A 381 11.50 -5.91 -33.60
CA ASN A 381 12.68 -5.34 -34.26
C ASN A 381 12.33 -4.67 -35.61
N ASP A 382 11.52 -5.32 -36.43
CA ASP A 382 11.15 -4.80 -37.75
C ASP A 382 10.37 -3.47 -37.65
N ILE A 383 9.53 -3.33 -36.64
CA ILE A 383 8.78 -2.09 -36.35
C ILE A 383 9.73 -0.99 -35.88
N LEU A 384 10.59 -1.29 -34.90
CA LEU A 384 11.53 -0.33 -34.37
C LEU A 384 12.52 0.14 -35.42
N ASP A 385 13.06 -0.78 -36.26
CA ASP A 385 14.00 -0.47 -37.34
C ASP A 385 13.39 0.43 -38.40
N SER A 386 12.10 0.23 -38.68
CA SER A 386 11.36 1.04 -39.67
C SER A 386 11.03 2.43 -39.14
N HIS A 387 11.02 2.63 -37.79
CA HIS A 387 10.63 3.89 -37.15
C HIS A 387 11.67 4.32 -36.07
N PRO A 388 12.92 4.65 -36.44
CA PRO A 388 13.97 4.95 -35.48
C PRO A 388 13.70 6.18 -34.60
N HIS A 389 12.80 7.07 -35.01
CA HIS A 389 12.34 8.22 -34.25
C HIS A 389 11.28 7.87 -33.18
N MET A 390 10.77 6.61 -33.16
CA MET A 390 9.78 6.14 -32.21
C MET A 390 10.43 5.56 -30.96
N MET A 391 9.80 5.83 -29.84
CA MET A 391 10.10 5.26 -28.53
C MET A 391 8.88 4.49 -28.02
N VAL A 392 9.09 3.29 -27.51
CA VAL A 392 8.04 2.46 -26.92
C VAL A 392 8.33 2.27 -25.44
N MET A 393 7.44 2.78 -24.61
CA MET A 393 7.47 2.65 -23.14
C MET A 393 6.56 1.52 -22.72
N LYS A 394 6.98 0.69 -21.76
CA LYS A 394 6.12 -0.34 -21.18
C LYS A 394 6.41 -0.53 -19.70
N SER A 395 5.38 -0.35 -18.86
CA SER A 395 5.44 -0.71 -17.44
C SER A 395 5.23 -2.20 -17.26
N ILE A 396 6.14 -2.86 -16.55
CA ILE A 396 5.98 -4.26 -16.17
C ILE A 396 4.99 -4.44 -15.01
N SER A 397 4.77 -3.39 -14.24
CA SER A 397 3.98 -3.43 -13.01
C SER A 397 2.52 -3.82 -13.21
N LYS A 398 1.96 -3.49 -14.37
CA LYS A 398 0.51 -3.59 -14.62
C LYS A 398 0.10 -5.01 -15.00
N SER A 399 0.51 -5.48 -16.16
CA SER A 399 0.17 -6.80 -16.69
C SER A 399 0.77 -7.95 -15.89
N TYR A 400 1.96 -7.76 -15.32
CA TYR A 400 2.65 -8.78 -14.54
C TYR A 400 2.33 -8.74 -13.03
N GLY A 401 1.46 -7.84 -12.59
CA GLY A 401 0.98 -7.81 -11.20
C GLY A 401 2.06 -7.56 -10.15
N VAL A 402 3.14 -6.87 -10.50
CA VAL A 402 4.33 -6.68 -9.64
C VAL A 402 4.72 -5.21 -9.47
N PRO A 403 3.79 -4.33 -9.05
CA PRO A 403 4.09 -2.91 -8.92
C PRO A 403 5.20 -2.61 -7.91
N GLY A 404 5.37 -3.48 -6.90
CA GLY A 404 6.41 -3.35 -5.88
C GLY A 404 7.83 -3.63 -6.38
N LEU A 405 8.01 -4.38 -7.49
CA LEU A 405 9.32 -4.68 -8.07
C LEU A 405 9.91 -3.51 -8.85
N ARG A 406 9.10 -2.52 -9.20
CA ARG A 406 9.56 -1.30 -9.86
C ARG A 406 10.34 -1.57 -11.16
N LEU A 407 9.70 -2.21 -12.15
CA LEU A 407 10.29 -2.49 -13.45
C LEU A 407 9.50 -1.80 -14.57
N GLY A 408 10.25 -1.23 -15.52
CA GLY A 408 9.75 -0.68 -16.78
C GLY A 408 10.80 -0.83 -17.86
N VAL A 409 10.39 -0.81 -19.12
CA VAL A 409 11.28 -0.85 -20.26
C VAL A 409 10.99 0.31 -21.21
N LEU A 410 12.05 0.80 -21.87
CA LEU A 410 11.99 1.72 -22.99
C LEU A 410 12.73 1.07 -24.16
N ALA A 411 12.11 1.03 -25.33
CA ALA A 411 12.73 0.51 -26.53
C ALA A 411 12.70 1.53 -27.67
N SER A 412 13.77 1.56 -28.48
CA SER A 412 13.89 2.36 -29.68
C SER A 412 15.02 1.81 -30.55
N ALA A 413 14.97 2.00 -31.87
CA ALA A 413 16.12 1.75 -32.74
C ALA A 413 17.19 2.84 -32.66
N ASP A 414 16.92 3.98 -32.00
CA ASP A 414 17.93 5.02 -31.73
C ASP A 414 18.85 4.55 -30.57
N GLU A 415 19.92 3.83 -30.93
CA GLU A 415 20.91 3.32 -29.95
C GLU A 415 21.58 4.44 -29.15
N THR A 416 21.64 5.66 -29.67
CA THR A 416 22.21 6.81 -28.94
C THR A 416 21.29 7.25 -27.82
N LEU A 417 19.99 7.10 -27.99
CA LEU A 417 18.98 7.35 -26.95
C LEU A 417 19.07 6.27 -25.87
N ILE A 418 19.10 5.01 -26.28
CA ILE A 418 19.08 3.86 -25.36
C ILE A 418 20.38 3.75 -24.53
N GLY A 419 21.50 4.18 -25.09
CA GLY A 419 22.82 4.12 -24.45
C GLY A 419 23.13 5.25 -23.46
N LYS A 420 22.25 6.23 -23.33
CA LYS A 420 22.36 7.34 -22.38
C LYS A 420 21.63 7.03 -21.09
#